data_8aea3f95b67857799e86e255a24874e4
#
_entry.id   8aea3f95b67857799e86e255a24874e4
#
_cell.length_a   1.000
_cell.length_b   1.000
_cell.length_c   1.000
_cell.angle_alpha   90.00
_cell.angle_beta   90.00
_cell.angle_gamma   90.00
#
_symmetry.space_group_name_H-M   'P 1'
#
loop_
_entity.id
_entity.type
_entity.pdbx_description
1 polymer ?
#
loop_
_entity_poly.entity_id
_entity_poly.type
_entity_poly.pdbx_seq_one_letter_code
_entity_poly.pdbx_strand_id
1 'polypeptide(L)'
;MKPVDPVLDTDLSAYVDNQLDINRRIEVEAYLSENPVIAAQVMADLSLKGELRLALADQRSSVRPQTRDAARRLESALSRGRFVAAFRRAAAIVLLVGAGWVANAHFGPFGATQVIASVQPPPFVEEAVRAHQTAVLRETMPSQAEISAYDPADIRAATGIVMPEIPTDWKVIDVQVFPSAFGPSVEMAVAPAANEVLSLFAVRPGSFAVQKALPMGVGTTQSSYWQIGEVAYALVSSSRDAGDLNGMAEKLAASLY
;
A
#
# COMPACT_ATOMS: atom_id res chain seq x y z
N MET A 1 18.39 5.37 -60.39
CA MET A 1 19.18 4.14 -60.39
C MET A 1 20.20 4.26 -59.28
N LYS A 2 20.17 3.40 -58.26
CA LYS A 2 21.33 3.30 -57.33
C LYS A 2 22.52 2.77 -58.09
N PRO A 3 23.71 3.30 -57.92
CA PRO A 3 24.90 2.71 -58.52
C PRO A 3 25.02 1.27 -57.99
N VAL A 4 25.11 0.33 -58.90
CA VAL A 4 25.35 -1.09 -58.55
C VAL A 4 26.79 -1.14 -58.08
N ASP A 5 27.00 -1.41 -56.80
CA ASP A 5 28.33 -1.57 -56.21
C ASP A 5 28.95 -2.85 -56.83
N PRO A 6 30.14 -2.77 -57.43
CA PRO A 6 30.73 -3.92 -58.11
C PRO A 6 30.96 -5.08 -57.12
N VAL A 7 30.71 -6.30 -57.58
CA VAL A 7 30.95 -7.52 -56.79
C VAL A 7 32.47 -7.72 -56.70
N LEU A 8 32.99 -7.78 -55.45
CA LEU A 8 34.41 -7.94 -55.15
C LEU A 8 34.70 -9.40 -54.70
N ASP A 9 35.97 -9.80 -54.72
CA ASP A 9 36.41 -11.11 -54.24
C ASP A 9 36.03 -11.37 -52.77
N THR A 10 35.96 -10.31 -51.97
CA THR A 10 35.45 -10.38 -50.57
C THR A 10 34.00 -10.78 -50.49
N ASP A 11 33.16 -10.37 -51.42
CA ASP A 11 31.73 -10.78 -51.51
C ASP A 11 31.62 -12.24 -51.91
N LEU A 12 32.46 -12.73 -52.81
CA LEU A 12 32.50 -14.15 -53.19
C LEU A 12 32.90 -15.04 -52.00
N SER A 13 33.92 -14.61 -51.26
CA SER A 13 34.33 -15.31 -50.03
C SER A 13 33.24 -15.31 -48.95
N ALA A 14 32.58 -14.17 -48.74
CA ALA A 14 31.46 -14.03 -47.82
C ALA A 14 30.21 -14.87 -48.26
N TYR A 15 30.01 -15.02 -49.58
CA TYR A 15 28.99 -15.91 -50.13
C TYR A 15 29.25 -17.37 -49.77
N VAL A 16 30.49 -17.85 -49.96
CA VAL A 16 30.91 -19.19 -49.57
C VAL A 16 30.76 -19.40 -48.07
N ASP A 17 31.03 -18.37 -47.27
CA ASP A 17 30.92 -18.43 -45.82
C ASP A 17 29.48 -18.21 -45.26
N ASN A 18 28.53 -17.93 -46.14
CA ASN A 18 27.12 -17.67 -45.83
C ASN A 18 26.97 -16.44 -44.90
N GLN A 19 27.79 -15.41 -45.12
CA GLN A 19 27.85 -14.18 -44.31
C GLN A 19 27.24 -12.95 -44.98
N LEU A 20 26.71 -13.10 -46.24
CA LEU A 20 26.06 -12.01 -46.94
C LEU A 20 24.63 -11.81 -46.46
N ASP A 21 24.16 -10.55 -46.44
CA ASP A 21 22.74 -10.23 -46.33
C ASP A 21 21.99 -10.67 -47.60
N ILE A 22 20.65 -10.75 -47.50
CA ILE A 22 19.80 -11.26 -48.56
C ILE A 22 19.92 -10.46 -49.84
N ASN A 23 20.02 -9.12 -49.78
CA ASN A 23 20.05 -8.29 -51.01
C ASN A 23 21.40 -8.47 -51.70
N ARG A 24 22.52 -8.42 -50.98
CA ARG A 24 23.86 -8.60 -51.53
C ARG A 24 24.06 -10.02 -52.09
N ARG A 25 23.45 -11.01 -51.45
CA ARG A 25 23.46 -12.40 -51.93
C ARG A 25 22.81 -12.52 -53.32
N ILE A 26 21.65 -11.89 -53.53
CA ILE A 26 20.95 -11.89 -54.83
C ILE A 26 21.84 -11.19 -55.88
N GLU A 27 22.50 -10.10 -55.55
CA GLU A 27 23.41 -9.39 -56.47
C GLU A 27 24.60 -10.28 -56.87
N VAL A 28 25.20 -11.00 -55.91
CA VAL A 28 26.30 -11.95 -56.17
C VAL A 28 25.83 -13.11 -57.01
N GLU A 29 24.64 -13.67 -56.71
CA GLU A 29 24.06 -14.77 -57.52
C GLU A 29 23.77 -14.33 -58.97
N ALA A 30 23.29 -13.09 -59.18
CA ALA A 30 23.11 -12.54 -60.54
C ALA A 30 24.46 -12.37 -61.25
N TYR A 31 25.48 -11.85 -60.55
CA TYR A 31 26.84 -11.70 -61.11
C TYR A 31 27.44 -13.06 -61.49
N LEU A 32 27.29 -14.10 -60.67
CA LEU A 32 27.76 -15.46 -60.95
C LEU A 32 27.07 -16.06 -62.16
N SER A 33 25.77 -15.77 -62.39
CA SER A 33 25.05 -16.25 -63.57
C SER A 33 25.63 -15.70 -64.92
N GLU A 34 26.21 -14.52 -64.88
CA GLU A 34 26.83 -13.86 -66.03
C GLU A 34 28.31 -14.22 -66.19
N ASN A 35 28.95 -14.77 -65.12
CA ASN A 35 30.41 -15.05 -65.09
C ASN A 35 30.68 -16.55 -64.79
N PRO A 36 30.54 -17.47 -65.76
CA PRO A 36 30.58 -18.91 -65.53
C PRO A 36 31.95 -19.43 -65.01
N VAL A 37 33.06 -18.74 -65.31
CA VAL A 37 34.39 -19.11 -64.79
C VAL A 37 34.48 -18.86 -63.30
N ILE A 38 33.98 -17.71 -62.84
CA ILE A 38 33.96 -17.35 -61.41
C ILE A 38 32.97 -18.24 -60.67
N ALA A 39 31.82 -18.51 -61.27
CA ALA A 39 30.85 -19.43 -60.71
C ALA A 39 31.40 -20.85 -60.46
N ALA A 40 32.23 -21.36 -61.42
CA ALA A 40 32.88 -22.67 -61.26
C ALA A 40 33.85 -22.67 -60.06
N GLN A 41 34.60 -21.56 -59.82
CA GLN A 41 35.49 -21.43 -58.67
C GLN A 41 34.70 -21.41 -57.34
N VAL A 42 33.65 -20.60 -57.27
CA VAL A 42 32.79 -20.52 -56.05
C VAL A 42 32.15 -21.87 -55.74
N MET A 43 31.72 -22.62 -56.77
CA MET A 43 31.16 -23.98 -56.58
C MET A 43 32.21 -24.98 -56.09
N ALA A 44 33.50 -24.87 -56.56
CA ALA A 44 34.60 -25.69 -56.08
C ALA A 44 34.88 -25.38 -54.59
N ASP A 45 34.88 -24.11 -54.18
CA ASP A 45 35.09 -23.69 -52.76
C ASP A 45 33.96 -24.19 -51.87
N LEU A 46 32.71 -24.11 -52.33
CA LEU A 46 31.54 -24.67 -51.58
C LEU A 46 31.62 -26.20 -51.44
N SER A 47 32.08 -26.90 -52.50
CA SER A 47 32.33 -28.35 -52.43
C SER A 47 33.38 -28.71 -51.39
N LEU A 48 34.55 -28.06 -51.49
CA LEU A 48 35.66 -28.25 -50.54
C LEU A 48 35.21 -27.99 -49.09
N LYS A 49 34.46 -26.92 -48.88
CA LYS A 49 33.92 -26.60 -47.56
C LYS A 49 32.94 -27.68 -47.08
N GLY A 50 32.11 -28.25 -47.95
CA GLY A 50 31.22 -29.37 -47.69
C GLY A 50 31.99 -30.63 -47.24
N GLU A 51 33.07 -30.96 -47.97
CA GLU A 51 33.92 -32.13 -47.66
C GLU A 51 34.63 -31.95 -46.32
N LEU A 52 35.16 -30.74 -46.03
CA LEU A 52 35.79 -30.45 -44.72
C LEU A 52 34.79 -30.54 -43.60
N ARG A 53 33.53 -30.08 -43.78
CA ARG A 53 32.50 -30.25 -42.75
C ARG A 53 32.18 -31.71 -42.52
N LEU A 54 32.10 -32.53 -43.55
CA LEU A 54 31.83 -33.96 -43.46
C LEU A 54 32.95 -34.68 -42.70
N ALA A 55 34.21 -34.42 -43.07
CA ALA A 55 35.37 -34.98 -42.42
C ALA A 55 35.47 -34.63 -40.91
N LEU A 56 35.14 -33.35 -40.56
CA LEU A 56 35.12 -32.89 -39.18
C LEU A 56 33.91 -33.40 -38.42
N ALA A 57 32.75 -33.68 -39.06
CA ALA A 57 31.62 -34.29 -38.43
C ALA A 57 31.86 -35.71 -38.01
N ASP A 58 32.61 -36.48 -38.83
CA ASP A 58 32.96 -37.85 -38.51
C ASP A 58 33.93 -37.95 -37.31
N GLN A 59 34.83 -36.99 -37.14
CA GLN A 59 35.67 -36.88 -35.95
C GLN A 59 34.89 -36.47 -34.69
N ARG A 60 33.80 -35.74 -34.78
CA ARG A 60 32.93 -35.36 -33.64
C ARG A 60 32.11 -36.55 -33.13
N SER A 61 31.81 -37.51 -33.94
CA SER A 61 31.09 -38.74 -33.52
C SER A 61 31.90 -39.65 -32.60
N SER A 62 33.23 -39.42 -32.49
CA SER A 62 34.09 -40.14 -31.57
C SER A 62 34.22 -39.53 -30.17
N VAL A 63 33.31 -38.65 -29.75
CA VAL A 63 33.25 -38.14 -28.36
C VAL A 63 32.95 -39.34 -27.46
N ARG A 64 33.99 -39.76 -26.72
CA ARG A 64 33.94 -40.90 -25.81
C ARG A 64 32.71 -40.82 -24.92
N PRO A 65 31.93 -41.91 -24.75
CA PRO A 65 30.74 -41.93 -23.89
C PRO A 65 31.01 -41.44 -22.48
N GLN A 66 32.22 -41.62 -21.98
CA GLN A 66 32.70 -41.14 -20.67
C GLN A 66 32.64 -39.62 -20.50
N THR A 67 32.86 -38.81 -21.57
CA THR A 67 32.82 -37.34 -21.52
C THR A 67 31.40 -36.84 -21.48
N ARG A 68 30.44 -37.52 -22.10
CA ARG A 68 29.00 -37.17 -22.01
C ARG A 68 28.45 -37.45 -20.62
N ASP A 69 28.84 -38.55 -19.99
CA ASP A 69 28.40 -38.89 -18.65
C ASP A 69 29.03 -37.95 -17.60
N ALA A 70 30.28 -37.54 -17.79
CA ALA A 70 30.92 -36.51 -16.96
C ALA A 70 30.23 -35.16 -17.08
N ALA A 71 29.87 -34.72 -18.30
CA ALA A 71 29.14 -33.50 -18.54
C ALA A 71 27.74 -33.50 -17.89
N ARG A 72 27.00 -34.62 -18.02
CA ARG A 72 25.68 -34.75 -17.36
C ARG A 72 25.78 -34.76 -15.82
N ARG A 73 26.82 -35.37 -15.26
CA ARG A 73 27.08 -35.34 -13.80
C ARG A 73 27.41 -33.91 -13.33
N LEU A 74 28.19 -33.17 -14.06
CA LEU A 74 28.52 -31.80 -13.77
C LEU A 74 27.28 -30.89 -13.85
N GLU A 75 26.48 -31.04 -14.89
CA GLU A 75 25.23 -30.27 -15.08
C GLU A 75 24.22 -30.57 -13.95
N SER A 76 24.07 -31.84 -13.56
CA SER A 76 23.20 -32.24 -12.44
C SER A 76 23.72 -31.77 -11.08
N ALA A 77 25.03 -31.68 -10.88
CA ALA A 77 25.62 -31.16 -9.65
C ALA A 77 25.44 -29.62 -9.53
N LEU A 78 25.62 -28.90 -10.64
CA LEU A 78 25.43 -27.43 -10.70
C LEU A 78 23.96 -27.05 -10.55
N SER A 79 23.02 -27.82 -11.12
CA SER A 79 21.60 -27.58 -10.98
C SER A 79 21.12 -27.81 -9.54
N ARG A 80 21.56 -28.89 -8.89
CA ARG A 80 21.24 -29.14 -7.48
C ARG A 80 21.72 -28.04 -6.54
N GLY A 81 22.92 -27.49 -6.74
CA GLY A 81 23.46 -26.39 -5.95
C GLY A 81 22.58 -25.12 -6.05
N ARG A 82 22.07 -24.83 -7.23
CA ARG A 82 21.16 -23.68 -7.45
C ARG A 82 19.78 -23.91 -6.81
N PHE A 83 19.23 -25.11 -6.86
CA PHE A 83 17.96 -25.45 -6.20
C PHE A 83 18.09 -25.38 -4.68
N VAL A 84 19.15 -25.93 -4.08
CA VAL A 84 19.39 -25.85 -2.64
C VAL A 84 19.57 -24.40 -2.17
N ALA A 85 20.29 -23.58 -2.93
CA ALA A 85 20.45 -22.17 -2.60
C ALA A 85 19.13 -21.38 -2.71
N ALA A 86 18.30 -21.67 -3.73
CA ALA A 86 16.98 -21.08 -3.88
C ALA A 86 16.03 -21.54 -2.74
N PHE A 87 16.06 -22.81 -2.37
CA PHE A 87 15.25 -23.34 -1.26
C PHE A 87 15.65 -22.74 0.09
N ARG A 88 16.94 -22.55 0.36
CA ARG A 88 17.42 -21.89 1.59
C ARG A 88 16.96 -20.43 1.65
N ARG A 89 16.95 -19.72 0.54
CA ARG A 89 16.43 -18.33 0.48
C ARG A 89 14.91 -18.28 0.70
N ALA A 90 14.16 -19.18 0.06
CA ALA A 90 12.72 -19.28 0.24
C ALA A 90 12.36 -19.65 1.70
N ALA A 91 13.07 -20.61 2.31
CA ALA A 91 12.87 -20.97 3.70
C ALA A 91 13.17 -19.82 4.68
N ALA A 92 14.22 -19.03 4.42
CA ALA A 92 14.51 -17.82 5.21
C ALA A 92 13.41 -16.78 5.11
N ILE A 93 12.84 -16.55 3.92
CA ILE A 93 11.72 -15.62 3.72
C ILE A 93 10.47 -16.11 4.46
N VAL A 94 10.15 -17.40 4.37
CA VAL A 94 8.99 -17.98 5.07
C VAL A 94 9.16 -17.88 6.59
N LEU A 95 10.36 -18.11 7.11
CA LEU A 95 10.67 -17.96 8.54
C LEU A 95 10.54 -16.49 8.99
N LEU A 96 11.05 -15.54 8.21
CA LEU A 96 10.94 -14.11 8.54
C LEU A 96 9.49 -13.62 8.49
N VAL A 97 8.73 -14.04 7.47
CA VAL A 97 7.30 -13.70 7.36
C VAL A 97 6.50 -14.36 8.48
N GLY A 98 6.77 -15.64 8.77
CA GLY A 98 6.11 -16.34 9.87
C GLY A 98 6.44 -15.76 11.24
N ALA A 99 7.72 -15.44 11.50
CA ALA A 99 8.13 -14.79 12.74
C ALA A 99 7.54 -13.39 12.87
N GLY A 100 7.50 -12.60 11.78
CA GLY A 100 6.84 -11.30 11.74
C GLY A 100 5.34 -11.39 12.01
N TRP A 101 4.67 -12.39 11.45
CA TRP A 101 3.24 -12.61 11.67
C TRP A 101 2.93 -13.05 13.11
N VAL A 102 3.72 -13.97 13.67
CA VAL A 102 3.60 -14.39 15.08
C VAL A 102 3.90 -13.25 16.02
N ALA A 103 4.95 -12.46 15.75
CA ALA A 103 5.26 -11.26 16.53
C ALA A 103 4.11 -10.25 16.48
N ASN A 104 3.53 -10.00 15.30
CA ASN A 104 2.37 -9.11 15.16
C ASN A 104 1.12 -9.66 15.87
N ALA A 105 0.91 -10.97 15.89
CA ALA A 105 -0.24 -11.60 16.56
C ALA A 105 -0.12 -11.58 18.11
N HIS A 106 1.10 -11.67 18.66
CA HIS A 106 1.32 -11.71 20.09
C HIS A 106 1.65 -10.36 20.73
N PHE A 107 2.29 -9.46 19.99
CA PHE A 107 2.73 -8.16 20.51
C PHE A 107 1.92 -6.99 19.96
N GLY A 108 0.88 -7.26 19.16
CA GLY A 108 0.12 -6.24 18.45
C GLY A 108 0.93 -5.61 17.30
N PRO A 109 0.33 -4.73 16.51
CA PRO A 109 1.06 -4.01 15.48
C PRO A 109 2.18 -3.22 16.16
N PHE A 110 3.44 -3.66 15.98
CA PHE A 110 4.59 -2.90 16.43
C PHE A 110 4.48 -1.49 15.89
N GLY A 111 3.91 -0.58 16.76
CA GLY A 111 4.09 0.85 16.67
C GLY A 111 4.11 1.44 15.26
N ALA A 112 3.25 0.99 14.35
CA ALA A 112 2.73 1.92 13.40
C ALA A 112 1.81 2.85 14.20
N THR A 113 2.41 3.72 15.00
CA THR A 113 1.83 5.03 15.22
C THR A 113 1.45 5.44 13.79
N GLN A 114 0.16 5.39 13.46
CA GLN A 114 -0.28 6.09 12.28
C GLN A 114 0.31 7.48 12.45
N VAL A 115 1.39 7.74 11.71
CA VAL A 115 1.77 9.10 11.39
C VAL A 115 0.61 9.56 10.53
N ILE A 116 -0.45 9.98 11.20
CA ILE A 116 -1.48 10.80 10.61
C ILE A 116 -0.66 12.00 10.19
N ALA A 117 -0.30 12.03 8.91
CA ALA A 117 0.18 13.25 8.28
C ALA A 117 -0.79 14.30 8.80
N SER A 118 -0.32 15.26 9.54
CA SER A 118 -1.08 16.19 10.38
C SER A 118 -2.25 16.76 9.57
N VAL A 119 -3.34 16.00 9.53
CA VAL A 119 -4.62 16.49 9.06
C VAL A 119 -4.98 17.53 10.11
N GLN A 120 -4.98 18.77 9.70
CA GLN A 120 -5.39 19.86 10.56
C GLN A 120 -6.75 19.48 11.16
N PRO A 121 -6.89 19.46 12.49
CA PRO A 121 -8.14 19.03 13.12
C PRO A 121 -9.30 19.87 12.57
N PRO A 122 -10.45 19.27 12.30
CA PRO A 122 -11.62 20.05 11.95
C PRO A 122 -11.86 21.13 13.03
N PRO A 123 -12.18 22.38 12.65
CA PRO A 123 -12.29 23.47 13.62
C PRO A 123 -13.23 23.22 14.80
N PHE A 124 -14.25 22.38 14.61
CA PHE A 124 -15.17 22.01 15.68
C PHE A 124 -14.52 21.11 16.78
N VAL A 125 -13.43 20.41 16.47
CA VAL A 125 -12.69 19.61 17.46
C VAL A 125 -11.98 20.51 18.46
N GLU A 126 -11.41 21.63 18.00
CA GLU A 126 -10.83 22.63 18.91
C GLU A 126 -11.88 23.27 19.81
N GLU A 127 -13.10 23.49 19.29
CA GLU A 127 -14.21 23.98 20.11
C GLU A 127 -14.68 22.96 21.13
N ALA A 128 -14.72 21.67 20.77
CA ALA A 128 -15.03 20.58 21.69
C ALA A 128 -14.01 20.54 22.85
N VAL A 129 -12.71 20.68 22.56
CA VAL A 129 -11.67 20.72 23.59
C VAL A 129 -11.85 21.93 24.51
N ARG A 130 -12.17 23.11 23.98
CA ARG A 130 -12.48 24.31 24.78
C ARG A 130 -13.71 24.14 25.65
N ALA A 131 -14.78 23.52 25.11
CA ALA A 131 -15.98 23.19 25.85
C ALA A 131 -15.68 22.23 27.01
N HIS A 132 -14.89 21.18 26.75
CA HIS A 132 -14.43 20.26 27.79
C HIS A 132 -13.65 20.97 28.91
N GLN A 133 -12.70 21.82 28.57
CA GLN A 133 -11.95 22.60 29.55
C GLN A 133 -12.86 23.49 30.41
N THR A 134 -13.90 24.06 29.78
CA THR A 134 -14.90 24.86 30.50
C THR A 134 -15.77 24.01 31.42
N ALA A 135 -16.17 22.81 30.99
CA ALA A 135 -16.95 21.87 31.79
C ALA A 135 -16.15 21.43 33.03
N VAL A 136 -14.88 21.04 32.84
CA VAL A 136 -13.97 20.67 33.97
C VAL A 136 -13.77 21.84 34.92
N LEU A 137 -13.63 23.09 34.42
CA LEU A 137 -13.55 24.25 35.29
C LEU A 137 -14.82 24.45 36.13
N ARG A 138 -16.01 24.30 35.50
CA ARG A 138 -17.31 24.44 36.15
C ARG A 138 -17.54 23.41 37.25
N GLU A 139 -17.10 22.16 37.05
CA GLU A 139 -17.15 21.10 38.07
C GLU A 139 -16.50 21.53 39.39
N THR A 140 -15.48 22.37 39.33
CA THR A 140 -14.78 22.91 40.52
C THR A 140 -15.51 24.10 41.17
N MET A 141 -16.59 24.61 40.57
CA MET A 141 -17.28 25.84 40.99
C MET A 141 -18.60 25.55 41.68
N PRO A 142 -18.70 25.74 43.03
CA PRO A 142 -19.96 25.48 43.79
C PRO A 142 -21.13 26.35 43.33
N SER A 143 -20.88 27.47 42.67
CA SER A 143 -21.90 28.38 42.16
C SER A 143 -22.50 27.99 40.80
N GLN A 144 -21.95 26.98 40.17
CA GLN A 144 -22.41 26.45 38.86
C GLN A 144 -23.02 25.08 39.09
N ALA A 145 -24.33 25.06 39.35
CA ALA A 145 -25.03 23.79 39.60
C ALA A 145 -25.02 22.93 38.32
N GLU A 146 -24.65 21.67 38.44
CA GLU A 146 -24.80 20.67 37.41
C GLU A 146 -26.27 20.34 37.17
N ILE A 147 -26.66 20.21 35.92
CA ILE A 147 -28.00 19.85 35.48
C ILE A 147 -27.93 18.52 34.73
N SER A 148 -28.21 17.44 35.45
CA SER A 148 -28.27 16.09 34.87
C SER A 148 -29.59 15.78 34.18
N ALA A 149 -30.58 16.65 34.31
CA ALA A 149 -31.87 16.50 33.63
C ALA A 149 -31.66 16.77 32.12
N TYR A 150 -31.81 15.72 31.33
CA TYR A 150 -31.56 15.73 29.90
C TYR A 150 -32.77 15.16 29.15
N ASP A 151 -33.31 15.95 28.21
CA ASP A 151 -34.32 15.51 27.26
C ASP A 151 -33.76 15.68 25.82
N PRO A 152 -33.48 14.57 25.12
CA PRO A 152 -32.97 14.63 23.74
C PRO A 152 -33.94 15.28 22.75
N ALA A 153 -35.25 15.22 23.00
CA ALA A 153 -36.25 15.85 22.13
C ALA A 153 -36.25 17.37 22.28
N ASP A 154 -36.04 17.89 23.47
CA ASP A 154 -35.91 19.32 23.72
C ASP A 154 -34.66 19.89 23.08
N ILE A 155 -33.51 19.25 23.28
CA ILE A 155 -32.25 19.62 22.62
C ILE A 155 -32.39 19.64 21.09
N ARG A 156 -33.00 18.61 20.52
CA ARG A 156 -33.22 18.55 19.07
C ARG A 156 -34.16 19.66 18.58
N ALA A 157 -35.22 19.95 19.31
CA ALA A 157 -36.16 21.00 18.92
C ALA A 157 -35.53 22.39 18.96
N ALA A 158 -34.66 22.67 19.95
CA ALA A 158 -34.02 23.96 20.15
C ALA A 158 -32.79 24.17 19.22
N THR A 159 -32.02 23.13 18.93
CA THR A 159 -30.71 23.25 18.26
C THR A 159 -30.65 22.57 16.89
N GLY A 160 -31.57 21.66 16.59
CA GLY A 160 -31.52 20.77 15.44
C GLY A 160 -30.44 19.67 15.57
N ILE A 161 -29.83 19.53 16.73
CA ILE A 161 -28.80 18.51 17.01
C ILE A 161 -29.47 17.25 17.56
N VAL A 162 -29.20 16.12 16.90
CA VAL A 162 -29.58 14.78 17.40
C VAL A 162 -28.43 14.25 18.23
N MET A 163 -28.67 13.99 19.50
CA MET A 163 -27.67 13.38 20.38
C MET A 163 -27.68 11.87 20.28
N PRO A 164 -26.51 11.20 20.38
CA PRO A 164 -26.45 9.74 20.42
C PRO A 164 -27.10 9.19 21.71
N GLU A 165 -27.51 7.92 21.66
CA GLU A 165 -27.96 7.23 22.87
C GLU A 165 -26.80 7.03 23.82
N ILE A 166 -26.95 7.49 25.04
CA ILE A 166 -25.94 7.32 26.08
C ILE A 166 -26.04 5.89 26.65
N PRO A 167 -24.95 5.13 26.71
CA PRO A 167 -24.95 3.80 27.32
C PRO A 167 -25.53 3.82 28.73
N THR A 168 -26.31 2.80 29.10
CA THR A 168 -27.02 2.72 30.38
C THR A 168 -26.11 2.67 31.62
N ASP A 169 -24.84 2.28 31.40
CA ASP A 169 -23.78 2.26 32.41
C ASP A 169 -23.07 3.63 32.58
N TRP A 170 -23.40 4.61 31.71
CA TRP A 170 -22.86 5.95 31.82
C TRP A 170 -23.82 6.88 32.54
N LYS A 171 -23.29 7.73 33.39
CA LYS A 171 -24.09 8.73 34.10
C LYS A 171 -23.92 10.09 33.40
N VAL A 172 -25.02 10.71 33.02
CA VAL A 172 -25.04 12.12 32.60
C VAL A 172 -24.86 12.99 33.83
N ILE A 173 -23.84 13.84 33.84
CA ILE A 173 -23.50 14.76 34.92
C ILE A 173 -24.11 16.14 34.67
N ASP A 174 -23.85 16.68 33.48
CA ASP A 174 -24.30 18.03 33.10
C ASP A 174 -24.56 18.10 31.58
N VAL A 175 -25.49 18.96 31.18
CA VAL A 175 -25.78 19.26 29.78
C VAL A 175 -25.89 20.76 29.59
N GLN A 176 -25.13 21.30 28.64
CA GLN A 176 -25.06 22.72 28.39
C GLN A 176 -25.14 23.04 26.89
N VAL A 177 -25.80 24.15 26.57
CA VAL A 177 -25.78 24.70 25.23
C VAL A 177 -24.77 25.86 25.20
N PHE A 178 -23.77 25.74 24.33
CA PHE A 178 -22.73 26.76 24.16
C PHE A 178 -22.84 27.45 22.78
N PRO A 179 -22.51 28.72 22.70
CA PRO A 179 -22.28 29.34 21.41
C PRO A 179 -20.98 28.81 20.79
N SER A 180 -21.03 28.49 19.51
CA SER A 180 -19.85 28.09 18.73
C SER A 180 -19.73 28.93 17.46
N ALA A 181 -18.62 28.82 16.75
CA ALA A 181 -18.44 29.46 15.43
C ALA A 181 -19.45 28.97 14.39
N PHE A 182 -20.11 27.82 14.66
CA PHE A 182 -21.09 27.18 13.79
C PHE A 182 -22.54 27.36 14.26
N GLY A 183 -22.78 28.17 15.28
CA GLY A 183 -24.08 28.34 15.92
C GLY A 183 -24.17 27.63 17.26
N PRO A 184 -25.37 27.25 17.73
CA PRO A 184 -25.52 26.54 18.99
C PRO A 184 -24.85 25.16 18.93
N SER A 185 -24.08 24.85 19.95
CA SER A 185 -23.48 23.55 20.19
C SER A 185 -23.95 22.99 21.54
N VAL A 186 -23.90 21.68 21.69
CA VAL A 186 -24.25 20.98 22.92
C VAL A 186 -22.99 20.33 23.48
N GLU A 187 -22.73 20.57 24.74
CA GLU A 187 -21.74 19.83 25.53
C GLU A 187 -22.47 19.05 26.62
N MET A 188 -22.16 17.78 26.70
CA MET A 188 -22.69 16.85 27.69
C MET A 188 -21.53 16.22 28.44
N ALA A 189 -21.43 16.50 29.73
CA ALA A 189 -20.48 15.82 30.61
C ALA A 189 -21.08 14.48 31.04
N VAL A 190 -20.31 13.40 30.80
CA VAL A 190 -20.71 12.03 31.13
C VAL A 190 -19.63 11.30 31.92
N ALA A 191 -20.04 10.44 32.83
CA ALA A 191 -19.16 9.59 33.60
C ALA A 191 -19.38 8.12 33.24
N PRO A 192 -18.48 7.47 32.49
CA PRO A 192 -18.54 6.02 32.26
C PRO A 192 -18.08 5.21 33.46
N ALA A 193 -17.29 5.80 34.37
CA ALA A 193 -16.83 5.19 35.62
C ALA A 193 -16.71 6.24 36.73
N ALA A 194 -16.59 5.78 37.97
CA ALA A 194 -16.33 6.68 39.10
C ALA A 194 -15.03 7.44 38.88
N ASN A 195 -15.05 8.74 39.14
CA ASN A 195 -13.92 9.68 38.99
C ASN A 195 -13.40 9.89 37.54
N GLU A 196 -14.23 9.62 36.55
CA GLU A 196 -13.88 9.90 35.18
C GLU A 196 -14.98 10.73 34.51
N VAL A 197 -14.59 11.86 33.93
CA VAL A 197 -15.49 12.75 33.19
C VAL A 197 -15.04 12.85 31.74
N LEU A 198 -15.96 12.54 30.84
CA LEU A 198 -15.82 12.74 29.40
C LEU A 198 -16.75 13.84 28.96
N SER A 199 -16.39 14.61 27.97
CA SER A 199 -17.28 15.57 27.30
C SER A 199 -17.69 15.05 25.92
N LEU A 200 -18.99 14.89 25.72
CA LEU A 200 -19.58 14.65 24.42
C LEU A 200 -20.05 15.98 23.85
N PHE A 201 -19.34 16.46 22.86
CA PHE A 201 -19.65 17.69 22.16
C PHE A 201 -20.38 17.40 20.84
N ALA A 202 -21.40 18.18 20.51
CA ALA A 202 -22.16 18.06 19.27
C ALA A 202 -22.44 19.44 18.67
N VAL A 203 -22.28 19.56 17.37
CA VAL A 203 -22.46 20.83 16.64
C VAL A 203 -22.86 20.58 15.18
N ARG A 204 -23.49 21.56 14.54
CA ARG A 204 -23.81 21.53 13.10
C ARG A 204 -22.79 22.39 12.34
N PRO A 205 -21.74 21.81 11.74
CA PRO A 205 -20.67 22.57 11.08
C PRO A 205 -21.08 23.20 9.73
N GLY A 206 -22.32 23.03 9.30
CA GLY A 206 -22.83 23.56 8.03
C GLY A 206 -22.43 22.73 6.80
N SER A 207 -21.82 21.58 7.00
CA SER A 207 -21.48 20.63 5.95
C SER A 207 -22.14 19.27 6.22
N PHE A 208 -22.45 18.54 5.16
CA PHE A 208 -22.96 17.16 5.28
C PHE A 208 -21.79 16.19 5.05
N ALA A 209 -21.57 15.27 6.02
CA ALA A 209 -20.61 14.21 5.87
C ALA A 209 -21.04 12.95 6.62
N VAL A 210 -20.53 11.80 6.20
CA VAL A 210 -20.61 10.55 6.95
C VAL A 210 -19.19 10.07 7.17
N GLN A 211 -18.69 10.31 8.38
CA GLN A 211 -17.32 10.00 8.77
C GLN A 211 -17.33 9.17 10.04
N LYS A 212 -16.62 8.07 10.02
CA LYS A 212 -16.41 7.22 11.19
C LYS A 212 -15.60 7.95 12.26
N ALA A 213 -15.67 7.46 13.50
CA ALA A 213 -14.86 7.97 14.58
C ALA A 213 -13.36 7.89 14.26
N LEU A 214 -12.68 9.00 14.44
CA LEU A 214 -11.23 9.14 14.24
C LEU A 214 -10.60 9.76 15.49
N PRO A 215 -9.53 9.16 16.01
CA PRO A 215 -8.81 9.71 17.15
C PRO A 215 -8.01 10.95 16.74
N MET A 216 -7.96 11.94 17.64
CA MET A 216 -7.21 13.17 17.46
C MET A 216 -6.68 13.66 18.82
N GLY A 217 -5.39 13.90 18.92
CA GLY A 217 -4.78 14.57 20.08
C GLY A 217 -4.67 16.08 19.87
N VAL A 218 -5.11 16.85 20.86
CA VAL A 218 -4.95 18.31 20.89
C VAL A 218 -4.27 18.68 22.20
N GLY A 219 -2.98 18.96 22.17
CA GLY A 219 -2.16 19.19 23.38
C GLY A 219 -2.11 17.94 24.26
N THR A 220 -2.54 18.07 25.53
CA THR A 220 -2.62 16.97 26.50
C THR A 220 -3.98 16.27 26.49
N THR A 221 -4.94 16.75 25.72
CA THR A 221 -6.32 16.25 25.67
C THR A 221 -6.47 15.33 24.48
N GLN A 222 -7.08 14.17 24.70
CA GLN A 222 -7.43 13.23 23.65
C GLN A 222 -8.87 13.47 23.20
N SER A 223 -9.13 13.34 21.93
CA SER A 223 -10.48 13.41 21.36
C SER A 223 -10.68 12.33 20.32
N SER A 224 -11.93 11.92 20.14
CA SER A 224 -12.36 11.13 19.00
C SER A 224 -13.55 11.82 18.38
N TYR A 225 -13.48 12.11 17.08
CA TYR A 225 -14.51 12.87 16.39
C TYR A 225 -15.10 12.09 15.22
N TRP A 226 -16.38 12.33 14.95
CA TRP A 226 -17.11 11.75 13.82
C TRP A 226 -18.16 12.73 13.33
N GLN A 227 -18.72 12.46 12.17
CA GLN A 227 -19.85 13.24 11.64
C GLN A 227 -20.87 12.30 11.00
N ILE A 228 -22.13 12.50 11.29
CA ILE A 228 -23.26 11.78 10.69
C ILE A 228 -24.28 12.80 10.20
N GLY A 229 -24.37 12.91 8.88
CA GLY A 229 -25.24 13.90 8.26
C GLY A 229 -24.75 15.32 8.48
N GLU A 230 -25.59 16.17 9.03
CA GLU A 230 -25.30 17.58 9.31
C GLU A 230 -24.70 17.81 10.71
N VAL A 231 -24.64 16.78 11.55
CA VAL A 231 -24.16 16.91 12.93
C VAL A 231 -22.78 16.26 13.07
N ALA A 232 -21.83 17.04 13.57
CA ALA A 232 -20.51 16.60 13.95
C ALA A 232 -20.43 16.44 15.46
N TYR A 233 -19.71 15.43 15.90
CA TYR A 233 -19.54 15.03 17.29
C TYR A 233 -18.08 14.91 17.63
N ALA A 234 -17.74 15.18 18.88
CA ALA A 234 -16.43 14.88 19.44
C ALA A 234 -16.59 14.37 20.89
N LEU A 235 -15.96 13.23 21.18
CA LEU A 235 -15.80 12.74 22.54
C LEU A 235 -14.40 13.13 23.02
N VAL A 236 -14.33 13.82 24.14
CA VAL A 236 -13.11 14.45 24.65
C VAL A 236 -12.78 13.96 26.04
N SER A 237 -11.50 13.68 26.30
CA SER A 237 -10.99 13.26 27.63
C SER A 237 -9.62 13.85 27.88
N SER A 238 -9.36 14.20 29.14
CA SER A 238 -8.02 14.59 29.61
C SER A 238 -7.24 13.44 30.24
N SER A 239 -7.88 12.28 30.47
CA SER A 239 -7.32 11.16 31.24
C SER A 239 -7.20 9.86 30.46
N ARG A 240 -7.96 9.68 29.38
CA ARG A 240 -8.01 8.43 28.63
C ARG A 240 -7.02 8.34 27.49
N ASP A 241 -6.67 7.10 27.20
CA ASP A 241 -5.92 6.76 25.98
C ASP A 241 -6.78 6.92 24.71
N ALA A 242 -6.14 7.32 23.63
CA ALA A 242 -6.81 7.60 22.36
C ALA A 242 -7.56 6.38 21.76
N GLY A 243 -7.02 5.17 21.97
CA GLY A 243 -7.63 3.94 21.48
C GLY A 243 -8.93 3.59 22.17
N ASP A 244 -8.93 3.68 23.51
CA ASP A 244 -10.12 3.43 24.33
C ASP A 244 -11.22 4.46 24.06
N LEU A 245 -10.83 5.73 23.94
CA LEU A 245 -11.75 6.83 23.62
C LEU A 245 -12.39 6.64 22.25
N ASN A 246 -11.61 6.19 21.25
CA ASN A 246 -12.14 5.91 19.92
C ASN A 246 -13.15 4.77 19.92
N GLY A 247 -12.90 3.69 20.65
CA GLY A 247 -13.85 2.59 20.80
C GLY A 247 -15.17 3.00 21.44
N MET A 248 -15.14 3.95 22.37
CA MET A 248 -16.35 4.55 22.96
C MET A 248 -17.10 5.43 21.95
N ALA A 249 -16.37 6.26 21.20
CA ALA A 249 -16.93 7.10 20.15
C ALA A 249 -17.61 6.27 19.04
N GLU A 250 -17.05 5.13 18.67
CA GLU A 250 -17.66 4.21 17.69
C GLU A 250 -18.99 3.65 18.20
N LYS A 251 -19.10 3.32 19.49
CA LYS A 251 -20.37 2.86 20.09
C LYS A 251 -21.43 3.94 20.06
N LEU A 252 -21.06 5.19 20.43
CA LEU A 252 -21.97 6.32 20.36
C LEU A 252 -22.39 6.63 18.91
N ALA A 253 -21.47 6.57 17.98
CA ALA A 253 -21.77 6.76 16.56
C ALA A 253 -22.75 5.71 16.03
N ALA A 254 -22.61 4.45 16.46
CA ALA A 254 -23.49 3.35 16.05
C ALA A 254 -24.94 3.52 16.53
N SER A 255 -25.19 4.26 17.60
CA SER A 255 -26.55 4.52 18.13
C SER A 255 -27.34 5.57 17.33
N LEU A 256 -26.71 6.23 16.36
CA LEU A 256 -27.32 7.26 15.51
C LEU A 256 -27.89 6.72 14.18
N TYR A 257 -27.79 5.38 13.95
CA TYR A 257 -28.28 4.72 12.73
C TYR A 257 -29.60 3.98 12.92
#